data_0568cbd07b941f1d174b5e6186d3f4f2
#
_entry.id   0568cbd07b941f1d174b5e6186d3f4f2
#
_cell.length_a   1.000
_cell.length_b   1.000
_cell.length_c   1.000
_cell.angle_alpha   90.00
_cell.angle_beta   90.00
_cell.angle_gamma   90.00
#
_symmetry.space_group_name_H-M   'P 1'
#
loop_
_entity.id
_entity.type
_entity.pdbx_description
1 polymer ?
#
loop_
_entity_poly.entity_id
_entity_poly.type
_entity_poly.pdbx_seq_one_letter_code
_entity_poly.pdbx_strand_id
1 'polypeptide(L)'
;CDDLKKHADVLYAEYQKTDELLKVLCQQSQKLTWEKLKEGAMKIPYVKSMDPSKNMVTAEIGGMTVTLDYTKSLDANASDIYQKGKEIGEKASRAKEALDESRSELEKKLKGINKAKAIAATKAQPTKQFWFDRYKWFITPAGKMVVAGRDAHTNDNVVKKHLKEGDIFAHADVHGAPSVILKEGAKATPEELREVCQFALAQSKSWIAALSEGTAFWVFPDQVSKTPNPGEFVPRGAFIVRGKRNYEHHLPMELCIGEIDYQGNRKIMCGPTDVFKECVKYMIIRPGREKSGRMAGDIAKEFQVPEEEISRILPPGNVEIVKKVWPHEDAPEE
;
A
#
# COMPACT_ATOMS: atom_id res chain seq x y z
N CYS A 1 -34.13 -5.39 -15.54
CA CYS A 1 -35.32 -4.57 -15.36
C CYS A 1 -36.36 -4.87 -16.44
N ASP A 2 -35.99 -4.80 -17.69
CA ASP A 2 -36.89 -5.02 -18.85
C ASP A 2 -37.46 -6.45 -18.92
N ASP A 3 -36.68 -7.45 -18.51
CA ASP A 3 -37.16 -8.83 -18.45
C ASP A 3 -38.28 -9.04 -17.43
N LEU A 4 -38.20 -8.39 -16.25
CA LEU A 4 -39.27 -8.47 -15.25
C LEU A 4 -40.57 -7.79 -15.71
N LYS A 5 -40.47 -6.68 -16.48
CA LYS A 5 -41.65 -6.07 -17.10
C LYS A 5 -42.26 -7.01 -18.11
N LYS A 6 -41.47 -7.64 -18.97
CA LYS A 6 -41.97 -8.64 -19.91
C LYS A 6 -42.67 -9.81 -19.23
N HIS A 7 -42.15 -10.28 -18.07
CA HIS A 7 -42.83 -11.33 -17.29
C HIS A 7 -44.21 -10.89 -16.81
N ALA A 8 -44.38 -9.63 -16.36
CA ALA A 8 -45.69 -9.12 -15.96
C ALA A 8 -46.65 -8.95 -17.17
N ASP A 9 -46.13 -8.47 -18.30
CA ASP A 9 -46.91 -8.32 -19.53
C ASP A 9 -47.45 -9.65 -20.06
N VAL A 10 -46.64 -10.72 -19.98
CA VAL A 10 -47.05 -12.08 -20.37
C VAL A 10 -48.14 -12.64 -19.49
N LEU A 11 -48.20 -12.28 -18.20
CA LEU A 11 -49.31 -12.70 -17.32
C LEU A 11 -50.65 -12.14 -17.80
N TYR A 12 -50.66 -10.90 -18.27
CA TYR A 12 -51.86 -10.30 -18.85
C TYR A 12 -52.20 -10.83 -20.24
N ALA A 13 -51.20 -11.12 -21.07
CA ALA A 13 -51.41 -11.75 -22.39
C ALA A 13 -52.05 -13.12 -22.29
N GLU A 14 -51.71 -13.90 -21.29
CA GLU A 14 -52.22 -15.24 -21.02
C GLU A 14 -53.16 -15.27 -19.80
N TYR A 15 -53.99 -14.22 -19.66
CA TYR A 15 -54.85 -13.99 -18.48
C TYR A 15 -55.64 -15.23 -18.04
N GLN A 16 -56.46 -15.80 -18.97
CA GLN A 16 -57.33 -16.90 -18.61
C GLN A 16 -56.58 -18.11 -18.04
N LYS A 17 -55.52 -18.50 -18.73
CA LYS A 17 -54.71 -19.66 -18.33
C LYS A 17 -54.02 -19.45 -16.99
N THR A 18 -53.52 -18.25 -16.74
CA THR A 18 -52.82 -17.90 -15.49
C THR A 18 -53.80 -17.80 -14.31
N ASP A 19 -54.93 -17.14 -14.53
CA ASP A 19 -56.01 -16.95 -13.50
C ASP A 19 -56.63 -18.28 -13.08
N GLU A 20 -56.94 -19.17 -14.05
CA GLU A 20 -57.41 -20.52 -13.76
C GLU A 20 -56.40 -21.33 -12.94
N LEU A 21 -55.11 -21.28 -13.29
CA LEU A 21 -54.06 -21.96 -12.54
C LEU A 21 -54.04 -21.50 -11.07
N LEU A 22 -54.00 -20.14 -10.86
CA LEU A 22 -53.96 -19.58 -9.50
C LEU A 22 -55.21 -19.94 -8.69
N LYS A 23 -56.42 -19.83 -9.30
CA LYS A 23 -57.66 -20.18 -8.65
C LYS A 23 -57.73 -21.65 -8.25
N VAL A 24 -57.35 -22.55 -9.14
CA VAL A 24 -57.34 -24.01 -8.85
C VAL A 24 -56.36 -24.32 -7.73
N LEU A 25 -55.14 -23.80 -7.77
CA LEU A 25 -54.14 -24.05 -6.73
C LEU A 25 -54.54 -23.42 -5.38
N CYS A 26 -55.10 -22.21 -5.40
CA CYS A 26 -55.60 -21.57 -4.17
C CYS A 26 -56.74 -22.37 -3.53
N GLN A 27 -57.72 -22.84 -4.29
CA GLN A 27 -58.83 -23.65 -3.78
C GLN A 27 -58.36 -25.01 -3.28
N GLN A 28 -57.43 -25.65 -3.97
CA GLN A 28 -56.88 -26.94 -3.59
C GLN A 28 -55.99 -26.87 -2.35
N SER A 29 -55.25 -25.76 -2.19
CA SER A 29 -54.40 -25.55 -1.01
C SER A 29 -55.16 -25.49 0.31
N GLN A 30 -56.46 -25.13 0.26
CA GLN A 30 -57.33 -25.14 1.45
C GLN A 30 -57.88 -26.52 1.81
N LYS A 31 -57.83 -27.48 0.89
CA LYS A 31 -58.50 -28.79 1.03
C LYS A 31 -57.52 -29.99 1.08
N LEU A 32 -56.30 -29.81 0.53
CA LEU A 32 -55.33 -30.90 0.37
C LEU A 32 -54.10 -30.66 1.24
N THR A 33 -53.42 -31.77 1.60
CA THR A 33 -52.08 -31.66 2.19
C THR A 33 -51.11 -31.16 1.17
N TRP A 34 -50.03 -30.53 1.63
CA TRP A 34 -49.00 -29.91 0.77
C TRP A 34 -48.38 -30.89 -0.25
N GLU A 35 -48.27 -32.19 0.13
CA GLU A 35 -47.74 -33.25 -0.76
C GLU A 35 -48.69 -33.54 -1.92
N LYS A 36 -49.99 -33.70 -1.63
CA LYS A 36 -51.03 -33.94 -2.65
C LYS A 36 -51.24 -32.71 -3.54
N LEU A 37 -51.12 -31.50 -2.98
CA LEU A 37 -51.19 -30.26 -3.75
C LEU A 37 -50.02 -30.19 -4.75
N LYS A 38 -48.81 -30.47 -4.32
CA LYS A 38 -47.63 -30.50 -5.18
C LYS A 38 -47.74 -31.55 -6.28
N GLU A 39 -48.17 -32.76 -5.92
CA GLU A 39 -48.36 -33.86 -6.89
C GLU A 39 -49.42 -33.48 -7.94
N GLY A 40 -50.51 -32.85 -7.52
CA GLY A 40 -51.57 -32.37 -8.42
C GLY A 40 -51.07 -31.26 -9.35
N ALA A 41 -50.36 -30.30 -8.83
CA ALA A 41 -49.79 -29.19 -9.62
C ALA A 41 -48.78 -29.67 -10.68
N MET A 42 -47.96 -30.66 -10.34
CA MET A 42 -46.97 -31.21 -11.28
C MET A 42 -47.59 -32.03 -12.43
N LYS A 43 -48.87 -32.38 -12.37
CA LYS A 43 -49.61 -33.02 -13.48
C LYS A 43 -50.05 -31.99 -14.54
N ILE A 44 -49.97 -30.70 -14.24
CA ILE A 44 -50.31 -29.65 -15.20
C ILE A 44 -49.11 -29.45 -16.15
N PRO A 45 -49.27 -29.62 -17.47
CA PRO A 45 -48.13 -29.68 -18.39
C PRO A 45 -47.19 -28.53 -18.41
N TYR A 46 -47.65 -27.31 -18.06
CA TYR A 46 -46.86 -26.07 -18.08
C TYR A 46 -46.35 -25.68 -16.66
N VAL A 47 -46.64 -26.43 -15.64
CA VAL A 47 -46.08 -26.22 -14.30
C VAL A 47 -44.72 -26.94 -14.22
N LYS A 48 -43.67 -26.19 -13.89
CA LYS A 48 -42.28 -26.69 -13.81
C LYS A 48 -41.90 -27.09 -12.39
N SER A 49 -42.36 -26.33 -11.40
CA SER A 49 -42.08 -26.63 -10.01
C SER A 49 -43.11 -25.94 -9.08
N MET A 50 -43.25 -26.47 -7.86
CA MET A 50 -44.06 -25.89 -6.82
C MET A 50 -43.33 -25.97 -5.49
N ASP A 51 -43.37 -24.88 -4.72
CA ASP A 51 -42.91 -24.79 -3.35
C ASP A 51 -44.06 -24.38 -2.44
N PRO A 52 -44.81 -25.37 -1.90
CA PRO A 52 -45.96 -25.08 -1.05
C PRO A 52 -45.60 -24.40 0.27
N SER A 53 -44.35 -24.51 0.75
CA SER A 53 -43.92 -23.88 1.99
C SER A 53 -43.83 -22.36 1.84
N LYS A 54 -43.59 -21.87 0.59
CA LYS A 54 -43.54 -20.45 0.24
C LYS A 54 -44.76 -19.95 -0.53
N ASN A 55 -45.76 -20.80 -0.72
CA ASN A 55 -46.92 -20.53 -1.55
C ASN A 55 -46.60 -20.21 -3.01
N MET A 56 -45.51 -20.76 -3.56
CA MET A 56 -45.01 -20.38 -4.88
C MET A 56 -45.22 -21.53 -5.89
N VAL A 57 -45.61 -21.18 -7.09
CA VAL A 57 -45.65 -22.03 -8.26
C VAL A 57 -44.83 -21.42 -9.38
N THR A 58 -44.01 -22.24 -10.03
CA THR A 58 -43.24 -21.83 -11.22
C THR A 58 -43.85 -22.52 -12.44
N ALA A 59 -44.32 -21.72 -13.41
CA ALA A 59 -45.00 -22.23 -14.60
C ALA A 59 -44.41 -21.54 -15.86
N GLU A 60 -44.53 -22.23 -16.99
CA GLU A 60 -44.23 -21.69 -18.31
C GLU A 60 -45.47 -21.06 -18.92
N ILE A 61 -45.50 -19.74 -19.00
CA ILE A 61 -46.63 -18.95 -19.49
C ILE A 61 -46.13 -18.10 -20.67
N GLY A 62 -46.77 -18.23 -21.81
CA GLY A 62 -46.38 -17.48 -23.00
C GLY A 62 -44.92 -17.67 -23.44
N GLY A 63 -44.34 -18.85 -23.18
CA GLY A 63 -42.93 -19.14 -23.46
C GLY A 63 -41.94 -18.60 -22.46
N MET A 64 -42.39 -18.02 -21.34
CA MET A 64 -41.54 -17.53 -20.24
C MET A 64 -41.77 -18.31 -18.98
N THR A 65 -40.71 -18.55 -18.22
CA THR A 65 -40.79 -19.18 -16.91
C THR A 65 -41.07 -18.11 -15.85
N VAL A 66 -42.24 -18.15 -15.25
CA VAL A 66 -42.71 -17.17 -14.24
C VAL A 66 -42.98 -17.88 -12.91
N THR A 67 -42.57 -17.29 -11.81
CA THR A 67 -42.86 -17.77 -10.45
C THR A 67 -43.91 -16.88 -9.81
N LEU A 68 -45.03 -17.46 -9.41
CA LEU A 68 -46.21 -16.81 -8.91
C LEU A 68 -46.59 -17.30 -7.52
N ASP A 69 -47.14 -16.42 -6.70
CA ASP A 69 -47.77 -16.75 -5.44
C ASP A 69 -49.23 -17.17 -5.72
N TYR A 70 -49.51 -18.45 -5.55
CA TYR A 70 -50.83 -18.99 -5.87
C TYR A 70 -51.93 -18.58 -4.85
N THR A 71 -51.56 -17.93 -3.75
CA THR A 71 -52.53 -17.36 -2.80
C THR A 71 -52.99 -15.95 -3.19
N LYS A 72 -52.30 -15.32 -4.15
CA LYS A 72 -52.59 -13.98 -4.66
C LYS A 72 -53.31 -14.03 -6.00
N SER A 73 -54.06 -12.95 -6.29
CA SER A 73 -54.64 -12.78 -7.62
C SER A 73 -53.55 -12.58 -8.69
N LEU A 74 -53.93 -12.73 -9.95
CA LEU A 74 -53.03 -12.42 -11.09
C LEU A 74 -52.51 -10.97 -11.02
N ASP A 75 -53.41 -10.01 -10.79
CA ASP A 75 -53.06 -8.59 -10.70
C ASP A 75 -52.07 -8.30 -9.58
N ALA A 76 -52.22 -8.96 -8.42
CA ALA A 76 -51.29 -8.81 -7.32
C ALA A 76 -49.90 -9.38 -7.66
N ASN A 77 -49.84 -10.56 -8.31
CA ASN A 77 -48.60 -11.14 -8.79
C ASN A 77 -47.91 -10.25 -9.83
N ALA A 78 -48.65 -9.74 -10.81
CA ALA A 78 -48.14 -8.83 -11.82
C ALA A 78 -47.59 -7.52 -11.19
N SER A 79 -48.33 -6.94 -10.24
CA SER A 79 -47.92 -5.75 -9.49
C SER A 79 -46.63 -5.98 -8.72
N ASP A 80 -46.47 -7.13 -8.03
CA ASP A 80 -45.25 -7.49 -7.29
C ASP A 80 -44.05 -7.60 -8.23
N ILE A 81 -44.21 -8.20 -9.42
CA ILE A 81 -43.16 -8.32 -10.42
C ILE A 81 -42.74 -6.96 -10.96
N TYR A 82 -43.70 -6.08 -11.29
CA TYR A 82 -43.43 -4.69 -11.69
C TYR A 82 -42.69 -3.90 -10.63
N GLN A 83 -43.13 -3.99 -9.37
CA GLN A 83 -42.53 -3.26 -8.27
C GLN A 83 -41.06 -3.72 -8.07
N LYS A 84 -40.80 -5.03 -8.08
CA LYS A 84 -39.44 -5.56 -8.03
C LYS A 84 -38.57 -5.09 -9.19
N GLY A 85 -39.13 -5.05 -10.39
CA GLY A 85 -38.44 -4.50 -11.58
C GLY A 85 -38.04 -3.04 -11.41
N LYS A 86 -38.95 -2.21 -10.86
CA LYS A 86 -38.72 -0.80 -10.59
C LYS A 86 -37.60 -0.60 -9.55
N GLU A 87 -37.70 -1.32 -8.42
CA GLU A 87 -36.68 -1.23 -7.33
C GLU A 87 -35.28 -1.61 -7.79
N ILE A 88 -35.17 -2.68 -8.61
CA ILE A 88 -33.87 -3.09 -9.18
C ILE A 88 -33.34 -2.02 -10.14
N GLY A 89 -34.20 -1.41 -10.96
CA GLY A 89 -33.84 -0.33 -11.87
C GLY A 89 -33.31 0.90 -11.12
N GLU A 90 -34.02 1.32 -10.08
CA GLU A 90 -33.58 2.45 -9.24
C GLU A 90 -32.25 2.20 -8.51
N LYS A 91 -32.08 0.97 -7.98
CA LYS A 91 -30.79 0.60 -7.35
C LYS A 91 -29.64 0.60 -8.34
N ALA A 92 -29.87 0.09 -9.55
CA ALA A 92 -28.87 0.09 -10.62
C ALA A 92 -28.49 1.51 -11.06
N SER A 93 -29.47 2.41 -11.18
CA SER A 93 -29.23 3.83 -11.51
C SER A 93 -28.37 4.53 -10.46
N ARG A 94 -28.76 4.42 -9.18
CA ARG A 94 -27.99 4.98 -8.05
C ARG A 94 -26.57 4.45 -7.97
N ALA A 95 -26.37 3.15 -8.18
CA ALA A 95 -25.05 2.55 -8.20
C ALA A 95 -24.18 3.09 -9.34
N LYS A 96 -24.78 3.29 -10.53
CA LYS A 96 -24.09 3.87 -11.69
C LYS A 96 -23.69 5.32 -11.43
N GLU A 97 -24.59 6.13 -10.91
CA GLU A 97 -24.32 7.53 -10.56
C GLU A 97 -23.16 7.65 -9.55
N ALA A 98 -23.19 6.87 -8.46
CA ALA A 98 -22.11 6.85 -7.47
C ALA A 98 -20.76 6.43 -8.06
N LEU A 99 -20.77 5.50 -9.02
CA LEU A 99 -19.57 5.03 -9.71
C LEU A 99 -19.00 6.12 -10.64
N ASP A 100 -19.86 6.84 -11.36
CA ASP A 100 -19.46 7.94 -12.24
C ASP A 100 -18.93 9.14 -11.43
N GLU A 101 -19.53 9.47 -10.29
CA GLU A 101 -19.01 10.49 -9.36
C GLU A 101 -17.62 10.12 -8.83
N SER A 102 -17.44 8.88 -8.33
CA SER A 102 -16.14 8.40 -7.83
C SER A 102 -15.07 8.43 -8.91
N ARG A 103 -15.43 8.09 -10.14
CA ARG A 103 -14.53 8.13 -11.30
C ARG A 103 -14.11 9.56 -11.65
N SER A 104 -15.04 10.50 -11.63
CA SER A 104 -14.78 11.92 -11.86
C SER A 104 -13.86 12.51 -10.79
N GLU A 105 -14.09 12.19 -9.51
CA GLU A 105 -13.19 12.61 -8.44
C GLU A 105 -11.78 12.05 -8.57
N LEU A 106 -11.66 10.77 -8.93
CA LEU A 106 -10.36 10.13 -9.16
C LEU A 106 -9.60 10.79 -10.31
N GLU A 107 -10.28 11.10 -11.42
CA GLU A 107 -9.67 11.80 -12.55
C GLU A 107 -9.21 13.22 -12.18
N LYS A 108 -9.98 13.98 -11.39
CA LYS A 108 -9.58 15.30 -10.88
C LYS A 108 -8.34 15.21 -10.02
N LYS A 109 -8.26 14.23 -9.10
CA LYS A 109 -7.09 13.98 -8.26
C LYS A 109 -5.86 13.58 -9.09
N LEU A 110 -6.01 12.70 -10.08
CA LEU A 110 -4.93 12.33 -11.00
C LEU A 110 -4.41 13.51 -11.84
N LYS A 111 -5.30 14.33 -12.39
CA LYS A 111 -4.91 15.55 -13.11
C LYS A 111 -4.15 16.53 -12.22
N GLY A 112 -4.58 16.70 -10.95
CA GLY A 112 -3.89 17.52 -9.95
C GLY A 112 -2.48 17.01 -9.65
N ILE A 113 -2.33 15.69 -9.43
CA ILE A 113 -1.03 15.05 -9.18
C ILE A 113 -0.09 15.18 -10.39
N ASN A 114 -0.60 14.93 -11.61
CA ASN A 114 0.19 15.04 -12.82
C ASN A 114 0.62 16.48 -13.11
N LYS A 115 -0.24 17.46 -12.84
CA LYS A 115 0.12 18.88 -12.95
C LYS A 115 1.19 19.29 -11.94
N ALA A 116 1.09 18.84 -10.69
CA ALA A 116 2.10 19.06 -9.66
C ALA A 116 3.45 18.40 -10.02
N LYS A 117 3.41 17.16 -10.53
CA LYS A 117 4.62 16.45 -11.02
C LYS A 117 5.26 17.16 -12.21
N ALA A 118 4.49 17.65 -13.17
CA ALA A 118 5.00 18.40 -14.31
C ALA A 118 5.66 19.74 -13.89
N ILE A 119 5.08 20.45 -12.91
CA ILE A 119 5.65 21.69 -12.37
C ILE A 119 6.95 21.40 -11.59
N ALA A 120 7.00 20.31 -10.83
CA ALA A 120 8.20 19.88 -10.11
C ALA A 120 9.32 19.45 -11.09
N ALA A 121 8.97 18.72 -12.15
CA ALA A 121 9.92 18.29 -13.18
C ALA A 121 10.52 19.45 -14.00
N THR A 122 9.77 20.54 -14.20
CA THR A 122 10.28 21.73 -14.93
C THR A 122 11.20 22.60 -14.09
N LYS A 123 11.17 22.50 -12.75
CA LYS A 123 12.05 23.27 -11.84
C LYS A 123 13.27 22.49 -11.35
N ALA A 124 13.26 21.17 -11.41
CA ALA A 124 14.39 20.36 -10.99
C ALA A 124 15.37 20.18 -12.16
N GLN A 125 16.56 20.79 -12.08
CA GLN A 125 17.66 20.43 -12.97
C GLN A 125 17.99 18.94 -12.76
N PRO A 126 18.26 18.14 -13.81
CA PRO A 126 18.64 16.75 -13.67
C PRO A 126 19.96 16.68 -12.92
N THR A 127 19.93 16.30 -11.65
CA THR A 127 21.13 16.08 -10.85
C THR A 127 21.89 14.87 -11.42
N LYS A 128 23.20 14.99 -11.56
CA LYS A 128 24.07 13.88 -11.99
C LYS A 128 23.80 12.68 -11.11
N GLN A 129 23.48 11.53 -11.72
CA GLN A 129 23.27 10.29 -11.00
C GLN A 129 24.60 9.61 -10.69
N PHE A 130 24.79 9.23 -9.44
CA PHE A 130 25.93 8.47 -8.96
C PHE A 130 25.53 7.03 -8.67
N TRP A 131 26.50 6.11 -8.62
CA TRP A 131 26.27 4.69 -8.38
C TRP A 131 25.55 4.40 -7.06
N PHE A 132 25.76 5.26 -6.04
CA PHE A 132 25.16 5.14 -4.72
C PHE A 132 23.73 5.67 -4.62
N ASP A 133 23.23 6.46 -5.56
CA ASP A 133 21.86 7.02 -5.55
C ASP A 133 20.74 5.94 -5.52
N ARG A 134 21.08 4.71 -5.88
CA ARG A 134 20.18 3.55 -5.77
C ARG A 134 20.08 2.97 -4.37
N TYR A 135 20.96 3.37 -3.47
CA TYR A 135 21.04 2.93 -2.09
C TYR A 135 20.60 4.07 -1.14
N LYS A 136 20.47 3.77 0.15
CA LYS A 136 20.49 4.80 1.19
C LYS A 136 21.94 5.10 1.50
N TRP A 137 22.28 6.35 1.70
CA TRP A 137 23.67 6.73 1.78
C TRP A 137 23.89 8.01 2.57
N PHE A 138 25.07 8.15 3.12
CA PHE A 138 25.60 9.41 3.63
C PHE A 138 27.14 9.42 3.53
N ILE A 139 27.72 10.57 3.77
CA ILE A 139 29.17 10.79 3.79
C ILE A 139 29.55 11.22 5.20
N THR A 140 30.55 10.57 5.82
CA THR A 140 31.06 10.95 7.13
C THR A 140 31.77 12.30 7.07
N PRO A 141 31.97 12.99 8.21
CA PRO A 141 32.76 14.24 8.24
C PRO A 141 34.18 14.09 7.66
N ALA A 142 34.77 12.90 7.75
CA ALA A 142 36.06 12.58 7.13
C ALA A 142 35.99 12.25 5.62
N GLY A 143 34.82 12.39 4.98
CA GLY A 143 34.61 12.18 3.56
C GLY A 143 34.43 10.73 3.13
N LYS A 144 34.25 9.78 4.06
CA LYS A 144 34.04 8.37 3.74
C LYS A 144 32.58 8.09 3.37
N MET A 145 32.38 7.30 2.34
CA MET A 145 31.04 6.93 1.86
C MET A 145 30.43 5.80 2.70
N VAL A 146 29.21 6.00 3.15
CA VAL A 146 28.36 4.98 3.78
C VAL A 146 27.21 4.66 2.86
N VAL A 147 26.96 3.37 2.58
CA VAL A 147 25.85 2.90 1.75
C VAL A 147 25.07 1.80 2.44
N ALA A 148 23.77 1.81 2.29
CA ALA A 148 22.87 0.81 2.88
C ALA A 148 21.84 0.32 1.87
N GLY A 149 21.49 -0.97 1.94
CA GLY A 149 20.42 -1.52 1.13
C GLY A 149 19.05 -0.97 1.54
N ARG A 150 18.11 -0.99 0.60
CA ARG A 150 16.73 -0.53 0.80
C ARG A 150 15.73 -1.69 0.92
N ASP A 151 16.09 -2.81 0.34
CA ASP A 151 15.31 -4.04 0.25
C ASP A 151 16.23 -5.25 0.16
N ALA A 152 15.68 -6.45 0.14
CA ALA A 152 16.46 -7.70 0.07
C ALA A 152 17.37 -7.77 -1.16
N HIS A 153 16.95 -7.22 -2.30
CA HIS A 153 17.76 -7.23 -3.51
C HIS A 153 18.95 -6.27 -3.41
N THR A 154 18.71 -5.07 -2.94
CA THR A 154 19.76 -4.06 -2.77
C THR A 154 20.68 -4.40 -1.60
N ASN A 155 20.23 -5.05 -0.54
CA ASN A 155 21.09 -5.63 0.52
C ASN A 155 22.08 -6.66 -0.05
N ASP A 156 21.60 -7.60 -0.88
CA ASP A 156 22.47 -8.55 -1.55
C ASP A 156 23.50 -7.84 -2.45
N ASN A 157 23.07 -6.82 -3.21
CA ASN A 157 23.93 -6.08 -4.11
C ASN A 157 24.97 -5.23 -3.38
N VAL A 158 24.57 -4.56 -2.29
CA VAL A 158 25.50 -3.75 -1.47
C VAL A 158 26.64 -4.61 -0.95
N VAL A 159 26.34 -5.76 -0.36
CA VAL A 159 27.39 -6.63 0.18
C VAL A 159 28.22 -7.29 -0.92
N LYS A 160 27.58 -7.91 -1.92
CA LYS A 160 28.31 -8.66 -2.97
C LYS A 160 29.19 -7.77 -3.86
N LYS A 161 28.76 -6.53 -4.14
CA LYS A 161 29.44 -5.66 -5.09
C LYS A 161 30.33 -4.61 -4.42
N HIS A 162 29.98 -4.19 -3.21
CA HIS A 162 30.57 -3.01 -2.59
C HIS A 162 31.31 -3.29 -1.28
N LEU A 163 31.09 -4.43 -0.61
CA LEU A 163 31.88 -4.81 0.56
C LEU A 163 33.24 -5.38 0.11
N LYS A 164 34.30 -4.68 0.47
CA LYS A 164 35.69 -5.05 0.13
C LYS A 164 36.55 -5.10 1.38
N GLU A 165 37.72 -5.66 1.26
CA GLU A 165 38.74 -5.59 2.29
C GLU A 165 39.07 -4.13 2.63
N GLY A 166 39.18 -3.82 3.92
CA GLY A 166 39.35 -2.45 4.42
C GLY A 166 38.07 -1.67 4.67
N ASP A 167 36.89 -2.22 4.28
CA ASP A 167 35.60 -1.65 4.64
C ASP A 167 35.16 -2.13 6.03
N ILE A 168 34.04 -1.59 6.52
CA ILE A 168 33.29 -2.07 7.69
C ILE A 168 31.87 -2.41 7.26
N PHE A 169 31.38 -3.53 7.78
CA PHE A 169 29.95 -3.88 7.69
C PHE A 169 29.27 -3.55 9.02
N ALA A 170 28.12 -2.88 8.96
CA ALA A 170 27.28 -2.62 10.13
C ALA A 170 25.84 -3.10 9.91
N HIS A 171 25.20 -3.45 11.01
CA HIS A 171 23.81 -3.92 11.02
C HIS A 171 23.18 -3.64 12.37
N ALA A 172 21.89 -3.29 12.40
CA ALA A 172 21.17 -3.19 13.67
C ALA A 172 20.86 -4.57 14.23
N ASP A 173 20.85 -4.68 15.55
CA ASP A 173 20.56 -5.95 16.24
C ASP A 173 19.06 -6.24 16.29
N VAL A 174 18.40 -6.09 15.14
CA VAL A 174 16.97 -6.34 14.93
C VAL A 174 16.73 -6.98 13.57
N HIS A 175 15.66 -7.78 13.48
CA HIS A 175 15.22 -8.34 12.21
C HIS A 175 14.73 -7.26 11.24
N GLY A 176 15.19 -7.34 9.98
CA GLY A 176 14.77 -6.42 8.90
C GLY A 176 15.52 -5.10 8.91
N ALA A 177 16.71 -5.09 9.47
CA ALA A 177 17.67 -4.01 9.29
C ALA A 177 18.38 -4.11 7.93
N PRO A 178 18.85 -3.00 7.37
CA PRO A 178 19.67 -3.00 6.17
C PRO A 178 21.09 -3.46 6.45
N SER A 179 21.74 -4.04 5.42
CA SER A 179 23.19 -4.17 5.37
C SER A 179 23.82 -2.82 5.08
N VAL A 180 24.66 -2.31 5.94
CA VAL A 180 25.33 -1.02 5.83
C VAL A 180 26.84 -1.25 5.65
N ILE A 181 27.45 -0.52 4.73
CA ILE A 181 28.88 -0.58 4.46
C ILE A 181 29.48 0.81 4.60
N LEU A 182 30.50 0.93 5.44
CA LEU A 182 31.39 2.09 5.48
C LEU A 182 32.61 1.79 4.63
N LYS A 183 32.81 2.55 3.57
CA LYS A 183 33.98 2.44 2.71
C LYS A 183 35.24 2.91 3.45
N GLU A 184 36.34 2.18 3.27
CA GLU A 184 37.63 2.48 3.94
C GLU A 184 37.50 2.56 5.47
N GLY A 185 36.56 1.79 6.03
CA GLY A 185 36.19 1.83 7.45
C GLY A 185 37.23 1.24 8.40
N ALA A 186 38.21 0.48 7.92
CA ALA A 186 39.31 -0.05 8.76
C ALA A 186 40.13 1.07 9.46
N LYS A 187 40.06 2.30 8.92
CA LYS A 187 40.69 3.49 9.49
C LYS A 187 39.64 4.49 10.06
N ALA A 188 38.45 4.01 10.34
CA ALA A 188 37.39 4.86 10.87
C ALA A 188 37.64 5.21 12.35
N THR A 189 37.23 6.40 12.72
CA THR A 189 37.24 6.81 14.12
C THR A 189 36.09 6.14 14.88
N PRO A 190 36.14 6.07 16.24
CA PRO A 190 35.02 5.56 17.03
C PRO A 190 33.71 6.32 16.74
N GLU A 191 33.77 7.62 16.50
CA GLU A 191 32.62 8.46 16.16
C GLU A 191 32.01 8.02 14.83
N GLU A 192 32.81 7.84 13.80
CA GLU A 192 32.34 7.35 12.49
C GLU A 192 31.68 5.97 12.58
N LEU A 193 32.26 5.05 13.38
CA LEU A 193 31.69 3.71 13.62
C LEU A 193 30.34 3.82 14.33
N ARG A 194 30.22 4.72 15.30
CA ARG A 194 28.95 4.99 15.99
C ARG A 194 27.91 5.61 15.04
N GLU A 195 28.28 6.56 14.19
CA GLU A 195 27.41 7.14 13.17
C GLU A 195 26.89 6.08 12.19
N VAL A 196 27.74 5.18 11.71
CA VAL A 196 27.34 4.07 10.82
C VAL A 196 26.37 3.12 11.50
N CYS A 197 26.60 2.79 12.77
CA CYS A 197 25.70 1.97 13.59
C CYS A 197 24.35 2.68 13.85
N GLN A 198 24.36 3.97 14.14
CA GLN A 198 23.14 4.77 14.28
C GLN A 198 22.32 4.76 12.97
N PHE A 199 22.98 4.95 11.84
CA PHE A 199 22.34 4.89 10.53
C PHE A 199 21.72 3.51 10.27
N ALA A 200 22.43 2.42 10.56
CA ALA A 200 21.92 1.06 10.43
C ALA A 200 20.65 0.84 11.28
N LEU A 201 20.65 1.33 12.51
CA LEU A 201 19.52 1.26 13.42
C LEU A 201 18.33 2.09 12.91
N ALA A 202 18.56 3.35 12.58
CA ALA A 202 17.50 4.26 12.15
C ALA A 202 16.87 3.84 10.80
N GLN A 203 17.62 3.15 9.93
CA GLN A 203 17.12 2.62 8.67
C GLN A 203 16.46 1.23 8.81
N SER A 204 16.28 0.73 10.04
CA SER A 204 15.69 -0.58 10.35
C SER A 204 14.20 -0.49 10.72
N LYS A 205 13.60 -1.64 11.00
CA LYS A 205 12.23 -1.73 11.54
C LYS A 205 12.07 -1.08 12.93
N SER A 206 13.16 -0.80 13.64
CA SER A 206 13.12 -0.05 14.91
C SER A 206 12.53 1.35 14.72
N TRP A 207 12.72 1.97 13.55
CA TRP A 207 12.08 3.24 13.20
C TRP A 207 10.57 3.11 13.13
N ILE A 208 10.06 2.02 12.51
CA ILE A 208 8.61 1.75 12.41
C ILE A 208 8.00 1.51 13.79
N ALA A 209 8.77 0.86 14.67
CA ALA A 209 8.37 0.61 16.06
C ALA A 209 8.42 1.88 16.95
N ALA A 210 8.86 3.01 16.40
CA ALA A 210 9.01 4.30 17.10
C ALA A 210 9.82 4.19 18.40
N LEU A 211 10.89 3.39 18.40
CA LEU A 211 11.82 3.32 19.51
C LEU A 211 12.56 4.65 19.67
N SER A 212 12.95 5.01 20.88
CA SER A 212 13.75 6.21 21.14
C SER A 212 15.24 6.00 20.91
N GLU A 213 15.71 4.77 21.16
CA GLU A 213 17.10 4.35 21.01
C GLU A 213 17.19 2.85 20.75
N GLY A 214 18.39 2.36 20.43
CA GLY A 214 18.63 0.95 20.25
C GLY A 214 20.10 0.59 20.14
N THR A 215 20.34 -0.65 19.65
CA THR A 215 21.68 -1.23 19.54
C THR A 215 21.94 -1.66 18.10
N ALA A 216 23.13 -1.39 17.63
CA ALA A 216 23.65 -1.92 16.38
C ALA A 216 25.08 -2.43 16.60
N PHE A 217 25.63 -3.10 15.62
CA PHE A 217 27.00 -3.60 15.68
C PHE A 217 27.70 -3.42 14.34
N TRP A 218 29.00 -3.43 14.40
CA TRP A 218 29.85 -3.46 13.23
C TRP A 218 30.87 -4.61 13.29
N VAL A 219 31.31 -5.07 12.12
CA VAL A 219 32.24 -6.17 11.95
C VAL A 219 33.10 -5.94 10.70
N PHE A 220 34.20 -6.67 10.60
CA PHE A 220 35.06 -6.69 9.41
C PHE A 220 34.44 -7.56 8.30
N PRO A 221 34.84 -7.35 7.02
CA PRO A 221 34.26 -8.04 5.87
C PRO A 221 34.44 -9.57 5.90
N ASP A 222 35.54 -10.08 6.42
CA ASP A 222 35.82 -11.51 6.58
C ASP A 222 34.84 -12.23 7.51
N GLN A 223 34.18 -11.51 8.38
CA GLN A 223 33.13 -12.00 9.28
C GLN A 223 31.76 -12.17 8.61
N VAL A 224 31.57 -11.61 7.41
CA VAL A 224 30.27 -11.57 6.70
C VAL A 224 30.21 -12.66 5.63
N SER A 225 29.30 -13.58 5.75
CA SER A 225 29.16 -14.72 4.84
C SER A 225 27.74 -14.87 4.32
N LYS A 226 27.61 -15.34 3.08
CA LYS A 226 26.36 -15.82 2.49
C LYS A 226 26.26 -17.35 2.52
N THR A 227 27.36 -18.03 2.87
CA THR A 227 27.40 -19.48 2.88
C THR A 227 26.90 -20.02 4.22
N PRO A 228 25.77 -20.77 4.23
CA PRO A 228 25.25 -21.37 5.44
C PRO A 228 26.10 -22.58 5.87
N ASN A 229 26.14 -22.86 7.15
CA ASN A 229 26.60 -24.17 7.65
C ASN A 229 25.47 -25.22 7.45
N PRO A 230 25.77 -26.52 7.55
CA PRO A 230 24.76 -27.57 7.54
C PRO A 230 23.65 -27.27 8.56
N GLY A 231 22.37 -27.21 8.10
CA GLY A 231 21.22 -26.89 8.92
C GLY A 231 20.87 -25.39 9.04
N GLU A 232 21.69 -24.48 8.54
CA GLU A 232 21.38 -23.05 8.47
C GLU A 232 20.68 -22.70 7.14
N PHE A 233 19.75 -21.76 7.18
CA PHE A 233 19.12 -21.18 6.00
C PHE A 233 19.36 -19.67 5.97
N VAL A 234 19.84 -19.16 4.84
CA VAL A 234 20.09 -17.72 4.63
C VAL A 234 19.14 -17.19 3.58
N PRO A 235 18.09 -16.47 3.97
CA PRO A 235 17.16 -15.89 3.01
C PRO A 235 17.82 -14.81 2.15
N ARG A 236 17.13 -14.42 1.08
CA ARG A 236 17.57 -13.32 0.22
C ARG A 236 17.70 -12.03 1.03
N GLY A 237 18.81 -11.31 0.85
CA GLY A 237 19.08 -10.04 1.54
C GLY A 237 19.61 -10.20 2.97
N ALA A 238 19.70 -11.42 3.52
CA ALA A 238 20.30 -11.71 4.81
C ALA A 238 21.75 -12.23 4.66
N PHE A 239 22.54 -12.04 5.70
CA PHE A 239 23.93 -12.49 5.80
C PHE A 239 24.18 -13.08 7.18
N ILE A 240 25.11 -14.03 7.24
CA ILE A 240 25.59 -14.61 8.50
C ILE A 240 26.81 -13.81 8.93
N VAL A 241 26.79 -13.34 10.17
CA VAL A 241 27.95 -12.69 10.79
C VAL A 241 28.57 -13.65 11.78
N ARG A 242 29.84 -14.00 11.56
CA ARG A 242 30.59 -14.94 12.38
C ARG A 242 31.64 -14.21 13.22
N GLY A 243 31.99 -14.78 14.37
CA GLY A 243 32.99 -14.21 15.28
C GLY A 243 32.44 -13.08 16.16
N LYS A 244 33.36 -12.28 16.71
CA LYS A 244 33.03 -11.21 17.67
C LYS A 244 32.40 -10.03 16.96
N ARG A 245 31.25 -9.55 17.47
CA ARG A 245 30.60 -8.31 17.04
C ARG A 245 31.03 -7.17 17.96
N ASN A 246 31.22 -6.00 17.38
CA ASN A 246 31.51 -4.79 18.11
C ASN A 246 30.20 -4.01 18.22
N TYR A 247 29.63 -3.95 19.42
CA TYR A 247 28.34 -3.34 19.66
C TYR A 247 28.44 -1.87 20.02
N GLU A 248 27.54 -1.09 19.47
CA GLU A 248 27.24 0.27 19.85
C GLU A 248 25.85 0.34 20.47
N HIS A 249 25.77 0.80 21.70
CA HIS A 249 24.55 0.86 22.51
C HIS A 249 24.02 2.28 22.62
N HIS A 250 22.74 2.40 23.02
CA HIS A 250 22.08 3.70 23.26
C HIS A 250 22.22 4.66 22.06
N LEU A 251 22.04 4.11 20.84
CA LEU A 251 22.06 4.91 19.62
C LEU A 251 20.72 5.61 19.46
N PRO A 252 20.68 6.95 19.31
CA PRO A 252 19.43 7.68 19.21
C PRO A 252 18.71 7.39 17.87
N MET A 253 17.38 7.31 17.95
CA MET A 253 16.52 7.14 16.77
C MET A 253 16.23 8.50 16.12
N GLU A 254 17.26 9.10 15.58
CA GLU A 254 17.24 10.43 14.98
C GLU A 254 18.15 10.46 13.75
N LEU A 255 17.70 11.12 12.69
CA LEU A 255 18.48 11.39 11.49
C LEU A 255 18.33 12.85 11.07
N CYS A 256 19.24 13.31 10.25
CA CYS A 256 19.13 14.57 9.53
C CYS A 256 18.97 14.33 8.03
N ILE A 257 18.26 15.25 7.40
CA ILE A 257 18.21 15.41 5.93
C ILE A 257 18.76 16.79 5.63
N GLY A 258 19.77 16.87 4.79
CA GLY A 258 20.42 18.13 4.48
C GLY A 258 21.02 18.17 3.08
N GLU A 259 21.31 19.38 2.67
CA GLU A 259 21.92 19.68 1.39
C GLU A 259 23.45 19.67 1.52
N ILE A 260 24.11 18.95 0.61
CA ILE A 260 25.56 18.90 0.52
C ILE A 260 26.02 19.16 -0.92
N ASP A 261 27.27 19.59 -1.08
CA ASP A 261 28.00 19.50 -2.34
C ASP A 261 28.80 18.21 -2.42
N TYR A 262 28.53 17.42 -3.45
CA TYR A 262 29.30 16.22 -3.75
C TYR A 262 29.95 16.35 -5.13
N GLN A 263 31.22 16.56 -5.15
CA GLN A 263 32.03 16.74 -6.39
C GLN A 263 31.43 17.79 -7.34
N GLY A 264 31.06 18.96 -6.82
CA GLY A 264 30.46 20.05 -7.57
C GLY A 264 28.99 19.80 -7.96
N ASN A 265 28.33 18.83 -7.35
CA ASN A 265 26.93 18.54 -7.60
C ASN A 265 26.12 18.63 -6.29
N ARG A 266 25.10 19.45 -6.32
CA ARG A 266 24.14 19.55 -5.23
C ARG A 266 23.42 18.21 -5.01
N LYS A 267 23.43 17.69 -3.79
CA LYS A 267 22.78 16.45 -3.40
C LYS A 267 22.05 16.61 -2.08
N ILE A 268 20.96 15.85 -1.91
CA ILE A 268 20.28 15.72 -0.61
C ILE A 268 20.70 14.41 0.01
N MET A 269 21.17 14.48 1.25
CA MET A 269 21.71 13.36 1.99
C MET A 269 20.88 13.13 3.26
N CYS A 270 20.75 11.87 3.68
CA CYS A 270 20.14 11.51 4.96
C CYS A 270 21.12 10.68 5.77
N GLY A 271 21.46 11.15 6.96
CA GLY A 271 22.43 10.51 7.85
C GLY A 271 22.27 10.91 9.30
N PRO A 272 23.15 10.45 10.20
CA PRO A 272 23.21 10.86 11.60
C PRO A 272 23.35 12.37 11.78
N THR A 273 22.87 12.89 12.89
CA THR A 273 22.84 14.34 13.15
C THR A 273 24.23 14.97 13.16
N ASP A 274 25.22 14.28 13.68
CA ASP A 274 26.58 14.81 13.83
C ASP A 274 27.27 15.07 12.48
N VAL A 275 26.86 14.35 11.41
CA VAL A 275 27.38 14.52 10.05
C VAL A 275 27.00 15.87 9.43
N PHE A 276 25.95 16.52 9.94
CA PHE A 276 25.42 17.77 9.39
C PHE A 276 25.85 19.04 10.15
N LYS A 277 26.81 18.95 11.07
CA LYS A 277 27.27 20.12 11.85
C LYS A 277 27.75 21.29 11.01
N GLU A 278 28.31 21.00 9.85
CA GLU A 278 28.82 22.01 8.90
C GLU A 278 27.81 22.33 7.78
N CYS A 279 26.65 21.66 7.76
CA CYS A 279 25.64 21.92 6.75
C CYS A 279 24.83 23.17 7.09
N VAL A 280 24.66 24.01 6.08
CA VAL A 280 23.92 25.28 6.22
C VAL A 280 22.42 25.08 6.20
N LYS A 281 21.95 24.03 5.50
CA LYS A 281 20.52 23.74 5.31
C LYS A 281 20.22 22.27 5.61
N TYR A 282 19.54 22.01 6.73
CA TYR A 282 19.16 20.66 7.12
C TYR A 282 17.92 20.61 8.00
N MET A 283 17.31 19.42 8.10
CA MET A 283 16.21 19.10 8.98
C MET A 283 16.56 17.89 9.86
N ILE A 284 16.17 17.95 11.13
CA ILE A 284 16.24 16.81 12.05
C ILE A 284 14.90 16.08 12.01
N ILE A 285 14.94 14.78 11.81
CA ILE A 285 13.78 13.90 11.74
C ILE A 285 13.86 12.78 12.79
N ARG A 286 12.69 12.39 13.29
CA ARG A 286 12.49 11.25 14.21
C ARG A 286 11.33 10.39 13.75
N PRO A 287 11.16 9.17 14.33
CA PRO A 287 9.92 8.41 14.18
C PRO A 287 8.72 9.26 14.62
N GLY A 288 7.69 9.36 13.79
CA GLY A 288 6.56 10.24 14.03
C GLY A 288 5.23 9.66 13.55
N ARG A 289 4.23 10.51 13.38
CA ARG A 289 2.87 10.10 12.97
C ARG A 289 2.57 10.37 11.50
N GLU A 290 3.32 11.26 10.86
CA GLU A 290 3.08 11.64 9.47
C GLU A 290 3.60 10.56 8.50
N LYS A 291 2.76 10.17 7.53
CA LYS A 291 3.12 9.18 6.52
C LYS A 291 4.34 9.62 5.71
N SER A 292 5.31 8.72 5.52
CA SER A 292 6.57 9.02 4.81
C SER A 292 6.35 9.59 3.40
N GLY A 293 5.33 9.14 2.66
CA GLY A 293 5.03 9.68 1.33
C GLY A 293 4.61 11.15 1.36
N ARG A 294 3.80 11.58 2.34
CA ARG A 294 3.44 12.99 2.53
C ARG A 294 4.67 13.82 2.91
N MET A 295 5.43 13.33 3.88
CA MET A 295 6.65 14.00 4.34
C MET A 295 7.70 14.11 3.24
N ALA A 296 7.84 13.08 2.39
CA ALA A 296 8.72 13.15 1.23
C ALA A 296 8.35 14.32 0.29
N GLY A 297 7.05 14.48 0.01
CA GLY A 297 6.56 15.60 -0.81
C GLY A 297 6.79 16.97 -0.17
N ASP A 298 6.61 17.10 1.14
CA ASP A 298 6.82 18.36 1.87
C ASP A 298 8.32 18.71 1.98
N ILE A 299 9.17 17.74 2.30
CA ILE A 299 10.63 17.91 2.33
C ILE A 299 11.18 18.23 0.93
N ALA A 300 10.68 17.55 -0.11
CA ALA A 300 11.09 17.78 -1.49
C ALA A 300 10.82 19.22 -1.97
N LYS A 301 9.69 19.81 -1.54
CA LYS A 301 9.37 21.22 -1.82
C LYS A 301 10.36 22.17 -1.17
N GLU A 302 10.71 21.93 0.08
CA GLU A 302 11.65 22.76 0.85
C GLU A 302 13.08 22.73 0.28
N PHE A 303 13.51 21.56 -0.19
CA PHE A 303 14.81 21.41 -0.86
C PHE A 303 14.75 21.64 -2.38
N GLN A 304 13.57 21.85 -2.97
CA GLN A 304 13.35 22.04 -4.41
C GLN A 304 13.94 20.89 -5.27
N VAL A 305 13.69 19.67 -4.84
CA VAL A 305 14.11 18.43 -5.51
C VAL A 305 12.93 17.53 -5.82
N PRO A 306 13.06 16.53 -6.72
CA PRO A 306 12.00 15.55 -6.95
C PRO A 306 11.66 14.77 -5.69
N GLU A 307 10.36 14.49 -5.44
CA GLU A 307 9.88 13.70 -4.31
C GLU A 307 10.54 12.31 -4.25
N GLU A 308 10.83 11.72 -5.41
CA GLU A 308 11.50 10.42 -5.48
C GLU A 308 12.90 10.42 -4.87
N GLU A 309 13.63 11.55 -4.96
CA GLU A 309 14.96 11.67 -4.35
C GLU A 309 14.87 11.59 -2.84
N ILE A 310 13.93 12.31 -2.24
CA ILE A 310 13.68 12.27 -0.79
C ILE A 310 13.13 10.90 -0.36
N SER A 311 12.16 10.35 -1.09
CA SER A 311 11.58 9.04 -0.76
C SER A 311 12.61 7.90 -0.73
N ARG A 312 13.68 8.01 -1.49
CA ARG A 312 14.76 7.01 -1.55
C ARG A 312 15.63 7.01 -0.30
N ILE A 313 15.84 8.15 0.32
CA ILE A 313 16.76 8.32 1.46
C ILE A 313 16.05 8.27 2.81
N LEU A 314 14.73 8.52 2.85
CA LEU A 314 13.96 8.48 4.09
C LEU A 314 14.04 7.12 4.79
N PRO A 315 14.03 7.09 6.14
CA PRO A 315 13.87 5.85 6.91
C PRO A 315 12.52 5.18 6.64
N PRO A 316 12.38 3.89 6.96
CA PRO A 316 11.11 3.19 6.79
C PRO A 316 10.07 3.65 7.80
N GLY A 317 8.83 3.84 7.37
CA GLY A 317 7.71 4.19 8.26
C GLY A 317 7.44 5.69 8.37
N ASN A 318 6.74 6.07 9.43
CA ASN A 318 6.31 7.45 9.64
C ASN A 318 7.43 8.34 10.15
N VAL A 319 7.36 9.62 9.82
CA VAL A 319 8.42 10.61 10.10
C VAL A 319 7.82 11.85 10.74
N GLU A 320 8.58 12.47 11.63
CA GLU A 320 8.30 13.77 12.22
C GLU A 320 9.52 14.69 12.07
N ILE A 321 9.30 15.93 11.64
CA ILE A 321 10.38 16.94 11.59
C ILE A 321 10.41 17.62 12.97
N VAL A 322 11.53 17.46 13.67
CA VAL A 322 11.76 18.03 15.01
C VAL A 322 12.32 19.44 14.92
N LYS A 323 13.22 19.66 13.97
CA LYS A 323 13.92 20.94 13.81
C LYS A 323 14.24 21.19 12.34
N LYS A 324 14.14 22.45 11.94
CA LYS A 324 14.63 22.94 10.64
C LYS A 324 15.73 23.98 10.90
N VAL A 325 16.81 23.85 10.18
CA VAL A 325 17.92 24.81 10.19
C VAL A 325 18.15 25.27 8.76
N TRP A 326 17.91 26.55 8.55
CA TRP A 326 18.10 27.22 7.25
C TRP A 326 19.13 28.34 7.40
N PRO A 327 19.85 28.70 6.33
CA PRO A 327 20.59 29.95 6.33
C PRO A 327 19.60 31.07 6.62
N HIS A 328 19.95 31.98 7.54
CA HIS A 328 19.15 33.18 7.77
C HIS A 328 19.11 33.97 6.48
N GLU A 329 17.90 34.25 5.97
CA GLU A 329 17.70 35.20 4.84
C GLU A 329 17.98 36.68 5.23
N ASP A 330 18.30 36.94 6.51
CA ASP A 330 18.54 38.28 7.07
C ASP A 330 19.98 38.39 7.63
N ALA A 331 20.96 38.42 6.76
CA ALA A 331 22.20 39.13 7.04
C ALA A 331 22.28 40.29 6.02
N PRO A 332 22.18 41.57 6.46
CA PRO A 332 22.48 42.67 5.57
C PRO A 332 23.93 42.55 5.09
N GLU A 333 24.11 42.63 3.78
CA GLU A 333 25.44 42.80 3.21
C GLU A 333 26.07 44.03 3.83
N GLU A 334 27.16 43.88 4.60
CA GLU A 334 28.09 44.93 4.97
C GLU A 334 29.15 45.11 3.89
#